data_6396e2045e8aed1fe62b70dde369f182
#
_entry.id   6396e2045e8aed1fe62b70dde369f182
#
_cell.length_a   1.000
_cell.length_b   1.000
_cell.length_c   1.000
_cell.angle_alpha   90.00
_cell.angle_beta   90.00
_cell.angle_gamma   90.00
#
_symmetry.space_group_name_H-M   'P 1'
#
loop_
_entity.id
_entity.type
_entity.pdbx_description
1 polymer ?
#
loop_
_entity_poly.entity_id
_entity_poly.type
_entity_poly.pdbx_seq_one_letter_code
_entity_poly.pdbx_strand_id
1 'polypeptide(L)'
;MSRPRRRGRDVHGVLLLDKPQGASSNDVLQKVKRIYNANRAGHTGALDPLATGMLPICLGEATKFSQYLLDSDKRYRVIAKLGQRTDTSDADGQVVEERPLTFSDEQLAAALDSFRGETQQVPSMYSALKYQGKKLYEYARQGIEVPREARPITVYELLFIRREGDELELEIHCSKGPYIRTIIDDLGEKLGCGAHVIFLRRLAVSKYPVERMVTLEQLQALVEQAAAEDIPAAQLLDPLLMPKIGRAHV
;
A
#
# COMPACT_ATOMS: atom_id res chain seq x y z
N MET A 1 34.62 -19.44 -16.14
CA MET A 1 34.59 -17.97 -16.42
C MET A 1 33.17 -17.49 -16.20
N SER A 2 32.88 -16.77 -15.10
CA SER A 2 31.58 -16.15 -14.85
C SER A 2 31.39 -14.98 -15.79
N ARG A 3 30.27 -14.94 -16.53
CA ARG A 3 29.89 -13.78 -17.34
C ARG A 3 29.84 -12.55 -16.45
N PRO A 4 30.49 -11.41 -16.84
CA PRO A 4 30.38 -10.20 -16.06
C PRO A 4 28.90 -9.80 -15.97
N ARG A 5 28.37 -9.63 -14.76
CA ARG A 5 27.04 -9.07 -14.53
C ARG A 5 26.99 -7.70 -15.24
N ARG A 6 26.10 -7.54 -16.24
CA ARG A 6 25.83 -6.23 -16.83
C ARG A 6 25.40 -5.30 -15.70
N ARG A 7 26.23 -4.36 -15.35
CA ARG A 7 25.89 -3.28 -14.42
C ARG A 7 24.86 -2.39 -15.11
N GLY A 8 23.75 -2.13 -14.44
CA GLY A 8 22.80 -1.11 -14.85
C GLY A 8 23.36 0.30 -14.66
N ARG A 9 22.52 1.32 -14.87
CA ARG A 9 22.90 2.72 -14.67
C ARG A 9 22.95 3.10 -13.19
N ASP A 10 23.81 4.02 -12.85
CA ASP A 10 23.90 4.67 -11.56
C ASP A 10 22.90 5.85 -11.54
N VAL A 11 21.62 5.54 -11.39
CA VAL A 11 20.52 6.51 -11.32
C VAL A 11 19.99 6.60 -9.90
N HIS A 12 19.71 7.80 -9.44
CA HIS A 12 19.34 8.10 -8.06
C HIS A 12 18.08 8.97 -8.01
N GLY A 13 17.19 8.65 -7.07
CA GLY A 13 15.98 9.43 -6.81
C GLY A 13 14.80 8.58 -6.47
N VAL A 14 13.66 9.22 -6.29
CA VAL A 14 12.39 8.57 -5.92
C VAL A 14 11.39 8.78 -7.04
N LEU A 15 10.87 7.68 -7.57
CA LEU A 15 9.75 7.69 -8.50
C LEU A 15 8.45 7.45 -7.73
N LEU A 16 7.46 8.30 -7.93
CA LEU A 16 6.13 8.11 -7.36
C LEU A 16 5.28 7.31 -8.35
N LEU A 17 5.34 5.98 -8.22
CA LEU A 17 4.56 5.11 -9.09
C LEU A 17 3.11 5.06 -8.63
N ASP A 18 2.18 5.18 -9.56
CA ASP A 18 0.78 4.83 -9.37
C ASP A 18 0.61 3.34 -9.69
N LYS A 19 0.63 2.53 -8.64
CA LYS A 19 0.54 1.07 -8.80
C LYS A 19 -0.84 0.67 -9.31
N PRO A 20 -0.91 -0.15 -10.38
CA PRO A 20 -2.17 -0.68 -10.87
C PRO A 20 -2.70 -1.80 -9.97
N GLN A 21 -4.00 -2.09 -10.09
CA GLN A 21 -4.62 -3.24 -9.46
C GLN A 21 -4.11 -4.55 -10.08
N GLY A 22 -3.99 -5.58 -9.24
CA GLY A 22 -3.69 -6.94 -9.68
C GLY A 22 -2.20 -7.28 -9.71
N ALA A 23 -1.31 -6.29 -9.69
CA ALA A 23 0.13 -6.52 -9.63
C ALA A 23 0.65 -6.44 -8.19
N SER A 24 1.64 -7.26 -7.85
CA SER A 24 2.34 -7.12 -6.58
C SER A 24 3.27 -5.92 -6.59
N SER A 25 3.61 -5.40 -5.41
CA SER A 25 4.59 -4.31 -5.30
C SER A 25 5.95 -4.70 -5.87
N ASN A 26 6.38 -5.94 -5.69
CA ASN A 26 7.65 -6.42 -6.24
C ASN A 26 7.62 -6.52 -7.77
N ASP A 27 6.51 -6.96 -8.37
CA ASP A 27 6.38 -7.05 -9.83
C ASP A 27 6.56 -5.67 -10.49
N VAL A 28 5.89 -4.65 -9.95
CA VAL A 28 6.01 -3.29 -10.49
C VAL A 28 7.38 -2.68 -10.20
N LEU A 29 7.99 -3.00 -9.06
CA LEU A 29 9.36 -2.62 -8.74
C LEU A 29 10.35 -3.14 -9.79
N GLN A 30 10.24 -4.41 -10.14
CA GLN A 30 11.13 -5.03 -11.14
C GLN A 30 10.92 -4.41 -12.53
N LYS A 31 9.67 -4.08 -12.90
CA LYS A 31 9.37 -3.38 -14.15
C LYS A 31 10.01 -2.01 -14.19
N VAL A 32 9.86 -1.20 -13.15
CA VAL A 32 10.46 0.14 -13.04
C VAL A 32 11.98 0.04 -13.09
N LYS A 33 12.57 -0.90 -12.36
CA LYS A 33 14.02 -1.14 -12.36
C LYS A 33 14.54 -1.41 -13.77
N ARG A 34 13.83 -2.20 -14.56
CA ARG A 34 14.19 -2.49 -15.96
C ARG A 34 14.02 -1.28 -16.86
N ILE A 35 12.91 -0.55 -16.73
CA ILE A 35 12.63 0.66 -17.52
C ILE A 35 13.76 1.70 -17.34
N TYR A 36 14.17 1.95 -16.10
CA TYR A 36 15.26 2.86 -15.76
C TYR A 36 16.64 2.25 -15.97
N ASN A 37 16.74 0.96 -16.23
CA ASN A 37 18.01 0.23 -16.24
C ASN A 37 18.85 0.52 -14.99
N ALA A 38 18.20 0.55 -13.82
CA ALA A 38 18.82 0.94 -12.55
C ALA A 38 19.63 -0.21 -11.93
N ASN A 39 20.79 0.13 -11.35
CA ASN A 39 21.61 -0.81 -10.60
C ASN A 39 20.89 -1.28 -9.33
N ARG A 40 20.24 -0.35 -8.64
CA ARG A 40 19.60 -0.57 -7.35
C ARG A 40 18.20 0.03 -7.35
N ALA A 41 17.24 -0.73 -6.86
CA ALA A 41 15.87 -0.29 -6.69
C ALA A 41 15.24 -0.96 -5.46
N GLY A 42 14.37 -0.25 -4.78
CA GLY A 42 13.59 -0.76 -3.67
C GLY A 42 12.30 0.03 -3.53
N HIS A 43 11.28 -0.62 -2.99
CA HIS A 43 10.05 0.07 -2.59
C HIS A 43 9.93 0.10 -1.08
N THR A 44 9.03 0.95 -0.58
CA THR A 44 8.74 1.07 0.83
C THR A 44 7.26 1.02 1.09
N GLY A 45 6.86 0.21 2.07
CA GLY A 45 5.46 0.05 2.38
C GLY A 45 4.70 -0.62 1.23
N ALA A 46 4.82 -1.94 1.12
CA ALA A 46 4.15 -2.72 0.09
C ALA A 46 2.63 -2.46 0.08
N LEU A 47 2.07 -2.45 -1.12
CA LEU A 47 0.63 -2.49 -1.36
C LEU A 47 0.21 -3.90 -1.76
N ASP A 48 -0.93 -4.35 -1.24
CA ASP A 48 -1.52 -5.62 -1.66
C ASP A 48 -1.86 -5.62 -3.16
N PRO A 49 -1.95 -6.78 -3.82
CA PRO A 49 -2.31 -6.83 -5.24
C PRO A 49 -3.61 -6.10 -5.59
N LEU A 50 -4.64 -6.20 -4.75
CA LEU A 50 -5.90 -5.48 -4.90
C LEU A 50 -5.72 -3.97 -4.83
N ALA A 51 -4.77 -3.48 -4.06
CA ALA A 51 -4.57 -2.06 -3.80
C ALA A 51 -3.92 -1.33 -4.98
N THR A 52 -4.30 -0.07 -5.14
CA THR A 52 -3.73 0.86 -6.11
C THR A 52 -3.12 2.07 -5.42
N GLY A 53 -2.48 2.94 -6.19
CA GLY A 53 -2.05 4.25 -5.73
C GLY A 53 -0.56 4.38 -5.48
N MET A 54 -0.20 5.34 -4.64
CA MET A 54 1.19 5.77 -4.49
C MET A 54 2.08 4.69 -3.89
N LEU A 55 3.03 4.23 -4.69
CA LEU A 55 4.11 3.34 -4.31
C LEU A 55 5.44 4.01 -4.65
N PRO A 56 6.10 4.66 -3.69
CA PRO A 56 7.41 5.26 -3.94
C PRO A 56 8.44 4.18 -4.26
N ILE A 57 9.12 4.34 -5.39
CA ILE A 57 10.22 3.49 -5.84
C ILE A 57 11.52 4.25 -5.65
N CYS A 58 12.37 3.75 -4.77
CA CYS A 58 13.69 4.33 -4.51
C CYS A 58 14.73 3.72 -5.46
N LEU A 59 15.44 4.57 -6.19
CA LEU A 59 16.52 4.16 -7.09
C LEU A 59 17.88 4.62 -6.56
N GLY A 60 18.89 3.78 -6.72
CA GLY A 60 20.27 4.09 -6.35
C GLY A 60 20.43 4.46 -4.87
N GLU A 61 21.04 5.57 -4.59
CA GLU A 61 21.28 6.06 -3.21
C GLU A 61 19.99 6.34 -2.43
N ALA A 62 18.87 6.57 -3.13
CA ALA A 62 17.58 6.77 -2.48
C ALA A 62 17.09 5.51 -1.73
N THR A 63 17.59 4.32 -2.07
CA THR A 63 17.26 3.08 -1.35
C THR A 63 17.65 3.15 0.14
N LYS A 64 18.59 3.98 0.51
CA LYS A 64 19.02 4.20 1.91
C LYS A 64 17.95 4.91 2.74
N PHE A 65 16.96 5.54 2.11
CA PHE A 65 15.86 6.27 2.75
C PHE A 65 14.56 5.46 2.84
N SER A 66 14.60 4.21 2.43
CA SER A 66 13.43 3.35 2.40
C SER A 66 12.76 3.22 3.78
N GLN A 67 13.54 3.14 4.85
CA GLN A 67 13.00 3.06 6.22
C GLN A 67 12.23 4.33 6.60
N TYR A 68 12.72 5.51 6.23
CA TYR A 68 12.03 6.77 6.48
C TYR A 68 10.64 6.80 5.82
N LEU A 69 10.53 6.34 4.58
CA LEU A 69 9.25 6.26 3.87
C LEU A 69 8.33 5.18 4.45
N LEU A 70 8.91 4.06 4.90
CA LEU A 70 8.17 3.02 5.60
C LEU A 70 7.53 3.56 6.89
N ASP A 71 8.24 4.40 7.62
CA ASP A 71 7.81 4.97 8.89
C ASP A 71 6.92 6.22 8.74
N SER A 72 6.71 6.71 7.52
CA SER A 72 5.95 7.92 7.26
C SER A 72 4.44 7.70 7.32
N ASP A 73 3.70 8.81 7.50
CA ASP A 73 2.24 8.81 7.48
C ASP A 73 1.71 8.52 6.07
N LYS A 74 0.51 7.96 6.02
CA LYS A 74 -0.14 7.57 4.77
C LYS A 74 -1.62 7.92 4.78
N ARG A 75 -2.17 8.15 3.59
CA ARG A 75 -3.60 8.40 3.40
C ARG A 75 -4.17 7.41 2.42
N TYR A 76 -5.34 6.87 2.73
CA TYR A 76 -6.02 5.84 1.95
C TYR A 76 -7.47 6.20 1.68
N ARG A 77 -7.96 5.78 0.52
CA ARG A 77 -9.39 5.64 0.23
C ARG A 77 -9.73 4.16 0.23
N VAL A 78 -10.77 3.78 0.96
CA VAL A 78 -11.19 2.38 1.09
C VAL A 78 -12.69 2.26 0.88
N ILE A 79 -13.11 1.19 0.20
CA ILE A 79 -14.51 0.75 0.16
C ILE A 79 -14.56 -0.60 0.86
N ALA A 80 -15.38 -0.67 1.88
CA ALA A 80 -15.69 -1.87 2.63
C ALA A 80 -17.01 -2.46 2.13
N LYS A 81 -17.06 -3.79 1.99
CA LYS A 81 -18.30 -4.52 1.87
C LYS A 81 -18.73 -5.02 3.23
N LEU A 82 -19.88 -4.55 3.70
CA LEU A 82 -20.48 -4.93 4.97
C LEU A 82 -21.28 -6.22 4.81
N GLY A 83 -21.32 -7.04 5.86
CA GLY A 83 -22.11 -8.27 5.87
C GLY A 83 -21.39 -9.51 5.37
N GLN A 84 -20.17 -9.38 4.87
CA GLN A 84 -19.33 -10.50 4.45
C GLN A 84 -17.92 -10.34 4.97
N ARG A 85 -17.40 -11.39 5.58
CA ARG A 85 -16.02 -11.50 6.01
C ARG A 85 -15.25 -12.44 5.10
N THR A 86 -14.01 -12.15 4.78
CA THR A 86 -13.12 -13.03 4.00
C THR A 86 -11.91 -13.46 4.84
N ASP A 87 -11.27 -14.55 4.45
CA ASP A 87 -10.10 -15.07 5.15
C ASP A 87 -8.88 -14.16 5.07
N THR A 88 -8.76 -13.36 4.00
CA THR A 88 -7.68 -12.36 3.83
C THR A 88 -8.08 -10.95 4.25
N SER A 89 -9.32 -10.74 4.65
CA SER A 89 -9.92 -9.42 4.94
C SER A 89 -10.06 -8.50 3.74
N ASP A 90 -9.88 -9.02 2.52
CA ASP A 90 -10.12 -8.32 1.26
C ASP A 90 -10.81 -9.21 0.22
N ALA A 91 -11.14 -8.65 -0.95
CA ALA A 91 -11.88 -9.34 -1.99
C ALA A 91 -11.07 -10.43 -2.72
N ASP A 92 -9.75 -10.49 -2.54
CA ASP A 92 -8.91 -11.54 -3.10
C ASP A 92 -9.05 -12.87 -2.33
N GLY A 93 -9.58 -12.80 -1.10
CA GLY A 93 -9.83 -13.98 -0.28
C GLY A 93 -11.19 -14.64 -0.52
N GLN A 94 -11.41 -15.73 0.19
CA GLN A 94 -12.67 -16.46 0.17
C GLN A 94 -13.62 -15.95 1.25
N VAL A 95 -14.90 -15.85 0.95
CA VAL A 95 -15.93 -15.52 1.94
C VAL A 95 -16.01 -16.65 2.96
N VAL A 96 -15.82 -16.33 4.22
CA VAL A 96 -15.85 -17.30 5.35
C VAL A 96 -17.07 -17.11 6.24
N GLU A 97 -17.74 -15.97 6.17
CA GLU A 97 -18.89 -15.66 7.01
C GLU A 97 -19.78 -14.61 6.36
N GLU A 98 -21.10 -14.78 6.49
CA GLU A 98 -22.10 -13.80 6.07
C GLU A 98 -23.04 -13.55 7.24
N ARG A 99 -23.33 -12.28 7.52
CA ARG A 99 -24.25 -11.84 8.55
C ARG A 99 -25.10 -10.66 8.08
N PRO A 100 -26.34 -10.52 8.56
CA PRO A 100 -27.20 -9.41 8.16
C PRO A 100 -26.71 -8.07 8.70
N LEU A 101 -27.10 -6.99 8.03
CA LEU A 101 -26.84 -5.61 8.47
C LEU A 101 -27.96 -5.17 9.42
N THR A 102 -27.67 -5.14 10.72
CA THR A 102 -28.66 -4.82 11.76
C THR A 102 -28.30 -3.59 12.59
N PHE A 103 -27.21 -2.90 12.26
CA PHE A 103 -26.75 -1.71 12.96
C PHE A 103 -27.48 -0.44 12.48
N SER A 104 -27.61 0.54 13.37
CA SER A 104 -28.13 1.87 13.07
C SER A 104 -27.02 2.81 12.59
N ASP A 105 -27.41 3.97 12.04
CA ASP A 105 -26.46 5.02 11.65
C ASP A 105 -25.67 5.54 12.87
N GLU A 106 -26.29 5.61 14.04
CA GLU A 106 -25.64 6.02 15.28
C GLU A 106 -24.61 4.98 15.73
N GLN A 107 -24.90 3.70 15.57
CA GLN A 107 -23.94 2.62 15.87
C GLN A 107 -22.78 2.65 14.91
N LEU A 108 -23.00 2.93 13.63
CA LEU A 108 -21.93 3.11 12.64
C LEU A 108 -21.04 4.30 13.01
N ALA A 109 -21.62 5.44 13.34
CA ALA A 109 -20.87 6.63 13.73
C ALA A 109 -20.01 6.39 14.98
N ALA A 110 -20.56 5.72 15.99
CA ALA A 110 -19.84 5.35 17.21
C ALA A 110 -18.70 4.37 16.92
N ALA A 111 -18.93 3.38 16.07
CA ALA A 111 -17.90 2.42 15.69
C ALA A 111 -16.75 3.11 14.93
N LEU A 112 -17.05 4.01 14.00
CA LEU A 112 -16.02 4.79 13.28
C LEU A 112 -15.22 5.66 14.25
N ASP A 113 -15.89 6.32 15.17
CA ASP A 113 -15.24 7.18 16.16
C ASP A 113 -14.25 6.40 17.04
N SER A 114 -14.55 5.13 17.35
CA SER A 114 -13.68 4.28 18.17
C SER A 114 -12.31 3.98 17.53
N PHE A 115 -12.15 4.18 16.22
CA PHE A 115 -10.87 3.99 15.51
C PHE A 115 -10.03 5.26 15.46
N ARG A 116 -10.58 6.43 15.78
CA ARG A 116 -9.86 7.71 15.74
C ARG A 116 -8.91 7.82 16.92
N GLY A 117 -7.75 8.42 16.67
CA GLY A 117 -6.70 8.63 17.67
C GLY A 117 -5.78 7.43 17.83
N GLU A 118 -5.19 7.29 19.00
CA GLU A 118 -4.30 6.18 19.34
C GLU A 118 -5.11 4.95 19.76
N THR A 119 -4.85 3.83 19.08
CA THR A 119 -5.49 2.55 19.35
C THR A 119 -4.48 1.40 19.23
N GLN A 120 -4.95 0.19 19.55
CA GLN A 120 -4.17 -1.03 19.40
C GLN A 120 -4.72 -1.86 18.24
N GLN A 121 -3.83 -2.47 17.46
CA GLN A 121 -4.20 -3.36 16.38
C GLN A 121 -3.41 -4.66 16.48
N VAL A 122 -4.10 -5.80 16.38
CA VAL A 122 -3.47 -7.11 16.25
C VAL A 122 -3.22 -7.36 14.76
N PRO A 123 -1.96 -7.54 14.33
CA PRO A 123 -1.64 -7.77 12.93
C PRO A 123 -2.33 -9.02 12.38
N SER A 124 -2.77 -8.97 11.12
CA SER A 124 -3.30 -10.12 10.42
C SER A 124 -2.22 -11.19 10.20
N MET A 125 -2.63 -12.45 10.20
CA MET A 125 -1.77 -13.56 9.73
C MET A 125 -1.36 -13.41 8.27
N TYR A 126 -2.13 -12.69 7.46
CA TYR A 126 -1.82 -12.41 6.05
C TYR A 126 -0.95 -11.15 5.89
N SER A 127 -0.01 -10.94 6.81
CA SER A 127 0.93 -9.80 6.78
C SER A 127 2.37 -10.26 6.49
N ALA A 128 3.21 -9.30 6.13
CA ALA A 128 4.64 -9.52 5.90
C ALA A 128 5.48 -9.46 7.19
N LEU A 129 4.87 -9.30 8.34
CA LEU A 129 5.56 -9.36 9.63
C LEU A 129 6.15 -10.77 9.83
N LYS A 130 7.27 -10.83 10.54
CA LYS A 130 7.98 -12.08 10.77
C LYS A 130 7.73 -12.62 12.17
N TYR A 131 7.59 -13.93 12.23
CA TYR A 131 7.61 -14.71 13.47
C TYR A 131 8.67 -15.81 13.30
N GLN A 132 9.65 -15.85 14.19
CA GLN A 132 10.78 -16.79 14.11
C GLN A 132 11.46 -16.82 12.73
N GLY A 133 11.68 -15.63 12.15
CA GLY A 133 12.38 -15.46 10.88
C GLY A 133 11.55 -15.68 9.62
N LYS A 134 10.33 -16.21 9.74
CA LYS A 134 9.43 -16.51 8.63
C LYS A 134 8.22 -15.55 8.63
N LYS A 135 7.78 -15.13 7.46
CA LYS A 135 6.66 -14.18 7.35
C LYS A 135 5.33 -14.81 7.77
N LEU A 136 4.45 -14.03 8.40
CA LEU A 136 3.16 -14.52 8.89
C LEU A 136 2.30 -15.13 7.79
N TYR A 137 2.26 -14.54 6.60
CA TYR A 137 1.48 -15.08 5.49
C TYR A 137 1.95 -16.48 5.04
N GLU A 138 3.22 -16.83 5.27
CA GLU A 138 3.74 -18.16 4.96
C GLU A 138 3.21 -19.22 5.91
N TYR A 139 3.01 -18.86 7.19
CA TYR A 139 2.31 -19.71 8.16
C TYR A 139 0.82 -19.83 7.82
N ALA A 140 0.17 -18.71 7.49
CA ALA A 140 -1.25 -18.68 7.13
C ALA A 140 -1.58 -19.59 5.96
N ARG A 141 -0.73 -19.62 4.93
CA ARG A 141 -0.86 -20.53 3.78
C ARG A 141 -0.77 -22.00 4.14
N GLN A 142 -0.13 -22.34 5.25
CA GLN A 142 -0.02 -23.69 5.79
C GLN A 142 -1.12 -24.02 6.79
N GLY A 143 -2.06 -23.09 7.03
CA GLY A 143 -3.11 -23.24 8.04
C GLY A 143 -2.61 -23.13 9.48
N ILE A 144 -1.40 -22.57 9.69
CA ILE A 144 -0.78 -22.43 10.99
C ILE A 144 -1.04 -21.02 11.50
N GLU A 145 -1.63 -20.88 12.68
CA GLU A 145 -1.78 -19.62 13.41
C GLU A 145 -0.67 -19.51 14.45
N VAL A 146 -0.04 -18.31 14.51
CA VAL A 146 1.02 -18.01 15.48
C VAL A 146 0.59 -16.86 16.41
N PRO A 147 1.14 -16.77 17.63
CA PRO A 147 0.85 -15.66 18.55
C PRO A 147 1.27 -14.31 17.93
N ARG A 148 0.42 -13.29 18.11
CA ARG A 148 0.67 -11.94 17.65
C ARG A 148 0.33 -10.96 18.74
N GLU A 149 1.22 -10.00 18.97
CA GLU A 149 1.00 -8.94 19.93
C GLU A 149 0.29 -7.76 19.28
N ALA A 150 -0.61 -7.11 20.03
CA ALA A 150 -1.19 -5.86 19.60
C ALA A 150 -0.12 -4.78 19.49
N ARG A 151 -0.22 -3.92 18.47
CA ARG A 151 0.69 -2.81 18.21
C ARG A 151 -0.05 -1.49 18.26
N PRO A 152 0.59 -0.43 18.79
CA PRO A 152 -0.01 0.89 18.77
C PRO A 152 -0.09 1.40 17.33
N ILE A 153 -1.22 1.98 16.96
CA ILE A 153 -1.45 2.69 15.71
C ILE A 153 -2.11 4.03 16.03
N THR A 154 -1.92 5.01 15.14
CA THR A 154 -2.60 6.30 15.24
C THR A 154 -3.37 6.57 13.96
N VAL A 155 -4.67 6.77 14.09
CA VAL A 155 -5.55 7.23 13.03
C VAL A 155 -5.81 8.72 13.28
N TYR A 156 -5.17 9.58 12.50
CA TYR A 156 -5.29 11.03 12.64
C TYR A 156 -6.63 11.54 12.16
N GLU A 157 -7.14 10.94 11.09
CA GLU A 157 -8.39 11.33 10.47
C GLU A 157 -9.07 10.11 9.85
N LEU A 158 -10.36 9.98 10.08
CA LEU A 158 -11.21 8.99 9.45
C LEU A 158 -12.49 9.70 8.98
N LEU A 159 -12.64 9.82 7.66
CA LEU A 159 -13.75 10.53 7.04
C LEU A 159 -14.77 9.52 6.48
N PHE A 160 -16.02 9.71 6.86
CA PHE A 160 -17.14 9.04 6.22
C PHE A 160 -17.42 9.72 4.87
N ILE A 161 -17.35 8.98 3.76
CA ILE A 161 -17.58 9.51 2.42
C ILE A 161 -19.01 9.20 1.96
N ARG A 162 -19.38 7.91 1.99
CA ARG A 162 -20.72 7.46 1.60
C ARG A 162 -21.03 6.07 2.15
N ARG A 163 -22.31 5.76 2.21
CA ARG A 163 -22.80 4.41 2.36
C ARG A 163 -23.95 4.18 1.39
N GLU A 164 -23.86 3.11 0.58
CA GLU A 164 -24.92 2.63 -0.32
C GLU A 164 -25.11 1.14 -0.11
N GLY A 165 -26.25 0.75 0.49
CA GLY A 165 -26.51 -0.65 0.79
C GLY A 165 -25.47 -1.24 1.71
N ASP A 166 -24.72 -2.23 1.21
CA ASP A 166 -23.65 -2.92 1.93
C ASP A 166 -22.24 -2.34 1.67
N GLU A 167 -22.14 -1.27 0.87
CA GLU A 167 -20.87 -0.60 0.59
C GLU A 167 -20.68 0.64 1.47
N LEU A 168 -19.53 0.73 2.12
CA LEU A 168 -19.10 1.85 2.94
C LEU A 168 -17.78 2.39 2.42
N GLU A 169 -17.74 3.67 2.06
CA GLU A 169 -16.51 4.33 1.61
C GLU A 169 -15.98 5.29 2.65
N LEU A 170 -14.71 5.15 2.97
CA LEU A 170 -13.99 5.93 3.97
C LEU A 170 -12.69 6.48 3.39
N GLU A 171 -12.22 7.59 3.97
CA GLU A 171 -10.86 8.07 3.78
C GLU A 171 -10.15 8.06 5.13
N ILE A 172 -8.95 7.49 5.18
CA ILE A 172 -8.20 7.27 6.43
C ILE A 172 -6.81 7.87 6.29
N HIS A 173 -6.46 8.79 7.20
CA HIS A 173 -5.10 9.30 7.37
C HIS A 173 -4.54 8.72 8.66
N CYS A 174 -3.41 8.04 8.57
CA CYS A 174 -2.85 7.27 9.68
C CYS A 174 -1.33 7.32 9.72
N SER A 175 -0.79 6.98 10.89
CA SER A 175 0.64 6.75 11.11
C SER A 175 1.11 5.49 10.36
N LYS A 176 2.41 5.20 10.49
CA LYS A 176 2.94 3.90 10.05
C LYS A 176 2.25 2.74 10.75
N GLY A 177 2.17 1.61 10.09
CA GLY A 177 1.84 0.32 10.69
C GLY A 177 0.39 -0.14 10.60
N PRO A 178 -0.66 0.72 10.54
CA PRO A 178 -2.01 0.22 10.40
C PRO A 178 -2.20 -0.55 9.09
N TYR A 179 -2.75 -1.75 9.20
CA TYR A 179 -3.28 -2.47 8.06
C TYR A 179 -4.74 -2.07 7.88
N ILE A 180 -5.05 -1.43 6.76
CA ILE A 180 -6.43 -0.99 6.47
C ILE A 180 -7.38 -2.19 6.44
N ARG A 181 -6.94 -3.33 5.92
CA ARG A 181 -7.72 -4.59 5.96
C ARG A 181 -8.14 -4.97 7.37
N THR A 182 -7.26 -4.82 8.35
CA THR A 182 -7.55 -5.12 9.75
C THR A 182 -8.51 -4.11 10.35
N ILE A 183 -8.36 -2.82 10.04
CA ILE A 183 -9.31 -1.78 10.48
C ILE A 183 -10.72 -2.13 9.99
N ILE A 184 -10.86 -2.50 8.73
CA ILE A 184 -12.17 -2.83 8.14
C ILE A 184 -12.74 -4.12 8.75
N ASP A 185 -11.93 -5.15 8.93
CA ASP A 185 -12.36 -6.39 9.58
C ASP A 185 -12.86 -6.12 11.01
N ASP A 186 -12.09 -5.35 11.79
CA ASP A 186 -12.45 -4.96 13.15
C ASP A 186 -13.72 -4.09 13.21
N LEU A 187 -13.88 -3.18 12.23
CA LEU A 187 -15.10 -2.40 12.09
C LEU A 187 -16.32 -3.29 11.86
N GLY A 188 -16.20 -4.26 10.97
CA GLY A 188 -17.26 -5.23 10.70
C GLY A 188 -17.66 -6.02 11.94
N GLU A 189 -16.69 -6.42 12.76
CA GLU A 189 -16.95 -7.11 14.02
C GLU A 189 -17.64 -6.19 15.04
N LYS A 190 -17.24 -4.93 15.14
CA LYS A 190 -17.92 -3.95 16.02
C LYS A 190 -19.36 -3.70 15.61
N LEU A 191 -19.66 -3.73 14.32
CA LEU A 191 -21.03 -3.59 13.79
C LEU A 191 -21.83 -4.88 13.88
N GLY A 192 -21.19 -6.02 14.17
CA GLY A 192 -21.81 -7.33 14.28
C GLY A 192 -22.13 -8.01 12.95
N CYS A 193 -21.78 -7.42 11.82
CA CYS A 193 -22.09 -7.95 10.50
C CYS A 193 -20.89 -8.55 9.75
N GLY A 194 -19.68 -8.25 10.18
CA GLY A 194 -18.47 -8.53 9.42
C GLY A 194 -18.29 -7.58 8.23
N ALA A 195 -17.07 -7.44 7.76
CA ALA A 195 -16.73 -6.63 6.60
C ALA A 195 -15.39 -7.06 6.00
N HIS A 196 -15.17 -6.69 4.73
CA HIS A 196 -13.88 -6.85 4.08
C HIS A 196 -13.65 -5.72 3.07
N VAL A 197 -12.41 -5.52 2.68
CA VAL A 197 -12.00 -4.48 1.72
C VAL A 197 -12.28 -4.96 0.29
N ILE A 198 -13.05 -4.20 -0.48
CA ILE A 198 -13.27 -4.45 -1.92
C ILE A 198 -12.54 -3.45 -2.81
N PHE A 199 -12.13 -2.31 -2.28
CA PHE A 199 -11.35 -1.29 -2.98
C PHE A 199 -10.40 -0.63 -1.99
N LEU A 200 -9.15 -0.46 -2.40
CA LEU A 200 -8.15 0.22 -1.59
C LEU A 200 -7.21 1.01 -2.51
N ARG A 201 -7.09 2.31 -2.23
CA ARG A 201 -6.15 3.17 -2.93
C ARG A 201 -5.34 3.99 -1.93
N ARG A 202 -4.02 3.89 -2.01
CA ARG A 202 -3.15 4.77 -1.24
C ARG A 202 -3.01 6.11 -1.96
N LEU A 203 -3.59 7.14 -1.36
CA LEU A 203 -3.65 8.49 -1.92
C LEU A 203 -2.35 9.24 -1.74
N ALA A 204 -1.68 9.04 -0.59
CA ALA A 204 -0.48 9.78 -0.25
C ALA A 204 0.45 8.99 0.67
N VAL A 205 1.74 9.25 0.54
CA VAL A 205 2.81 8.79 1.43
C VAL A 205 3.63 10.02 1.82
N SER A 206 3.77 10.29 3.12
CA SER A 206 4.48 11.47 3.61
C SER A 206 3.95 12.76 2.95
N LYS A 207 4.83 13.68 2.61
CA LYS A 207 4.52 14.94 1.94
C LYS A 207 4.81 14.91 0.43
N TYR A 208 4.92 13.71 -0.16
CA TYR A 208 5.13 13.62 -1.61
C TYR A 208 3.94 14.17 -2.38
N PRO A 209 4.18 14.97 -3.43
CA PRO A 209 3.10 15.57 -4.23
C PRO A 209 2.38 14.51 -5.05
N VAL A 210 1.07 14.36 -4.83
CA VAL A 210 0.23 13.37 -5.50
C VAL A 210 0.13 13.59 -7.01
N GLU A 211 0.24 14.85 -7.45
CA GLU A 211 0.22 15.24 -8.87
C GLU A 211 1.45 14.76 -9.65
N ARG A 212 2.49 14.32 -8.96
CA ARG A 212 3.71 13.79 -9.57
C ARG A 212 3.70 12.27 -9.74
N MET A 213 2.61 11.60 -9.36
CA MET A 213 2.47 10.17 -9.64
C MET A 213 2.46 9.89 -11.14
N VAL A 214 3.11 8.79 -11.51
CA VAL A 214 3.15 8.30 -12.90
C VAL A 214 2.73 6.83 -12.94
N THR A 215 2.05 6.45 -14.04
CA THR A 215 1.68 5.06 -14.30
C THR A 215 2.79 4.32 -15.07
N LEU A 216 2.73 2.98 -15.06
CA LEU A 216 3.63 2.18 -15.91
C LEU A 216 3.44 2.50 -17.39
N GLU A 217 2.21 2.73 -17.83
CA GLU A 217 1.87 3.10 -19.21
C GLU A 217 2.52 4.43 -19.61
N GLN A 218 2.52 5.41 -18.73
CA GLN A 218 3.20 6.71 -18.97
C GLN A 218 4.72 6.53 -19.09
N LEU A 219 5.32 5.69 -18.25
CA LEU A 219 6.75 5.38 -18.35
C LEU A 219 7.07 4.69 -19.69
N GLN A 220 6.28 3.72 -20.07
CA GLN A 220 6.46 3.00 -21.32
C GLN A 220 6.29 3.92 -22.55
N ALA A 221 5.32 4.83 -22.49
CA ALA A 221 5.11 5.84 -23.53
C ALA A 221 6.34 6.76 -23.71
N LEU A 222 7.00 7.13 -22.60
CA LEU A 222 8.24 7.93 -22.66
C LEU A 222 9.40 7.15 -23.28
N VAL A 223 9.52 5.86 -22.99
CA VAL A 223 10.52 4.99 -23.63
C VAL A 223 10.30 4.92 -25.13
N GLU A 224 9.06 4.76 -25.59
CA GLU A 224 8.69 4.72 -27.00
C GLU A 224 8.93 6.06 -27.68
N GLN A 225 8.60 7.17 -27.01
CA GLN A 225 8.88 8.53 -27.51
C GLN A 225 10.38 8.74 -27.70
N ALA A 226 11.20 8.36 -26.73
CA ALA A 226 12.66 8.49 -26.84
C ALA A 226 13.21 7.69 -28.02
N ALA A 227 12.71 6.48 -28.24
CA ALA A 227 13.10 5.66 -29.39
C ALA A 227 12.70 6.32 -30.71
N ALA A 228 11.51 6.92 -30.81
CA ALA A 228 11.04 7.63 -32.01
C ALA A 228 11.83 8.90 -32.28
N GLU A 229 12.31 9.57 -31.25
CA GLU A 229 13.12 10.80 -31.37
C GLU A 229 14.62 10.51 -31.44
N ASP A 230 15.03 9.26 -31.41
CA ASP A 230 16.42 8.79 -31.39
C ASP A 230 17.27 9.46 -30.32
N ILE A 231 16.70 9.53 -29.10
CA ILE A 231 17.36 10.04 -27.89
C ILE A 231 17.40 8.95 -26.80
N PRO A 232 18.35 9.05 -25.84
CA PRO A 232 18.36 8.14 -24.70
C PRO A 232 17.07 8.26 -23.88
N ALA A 233 16.47 7.14 -23.48
CA ALA A 233 15.27 7.12 -22.63
C ALA A 233 15.48 7.88 -21.30
N ALA A 234 16.70 7.87 -20.77
CA ALA A 234 17.07 8.61 -19.56
C ALA A 234 16.74 10.11 -19.64
N GLN A 235 16.81 10.73 -20.81
CA GLN A 235 16.50 12.16 -20.98
C GLN A 235 15.02 12.46 -20.65
N LEU A 236 14.12 11.53 -20.92
CA LEU A 236 12.68 11.69 -20.63
C LEU A 236 12.28 11.08 -19.28
N LEU A 237 12.98 10.06 -18.81
CA LEU A 237 12.65 9.34 -17.57
C LEU A 237 13.23 9.99 -16.32
N ASP A 238 14.48 10.41 -16.36
CA ASP A 238 15.19 10.91 -15.17
C ASP A 238 14.58 12.20 -14.59
N PRO A 239 14.00 13.13 -15.36
CA PRO A 239 13.30 14.29 -14.81
C PRO A 239 12.08 13.96 -13.95
N LEU A 240 11.52 12.75 -14.04
CA LEU A 240 10.41 12.31 -13.21
C LEU A 240 10.85 11.94 -11.78
N LEU A 241 12.15 11.71 -11.59
CA LEU A 241 12.69 11.34 -10.29
C LEU A 241 12.72 12.56 -9.37
N MET A 242 12.22 12.35 -8.17
CA MET A 242 12.25 13.37 -7.13
C MET A 242 13.50 13.20 -6.27
N PRO A 243 14.04 14.30 -5.72
CA PRO A 243 15.11 14.21 -4.75
C PRO A 243 14.61 13.53 -3.46
N LYS A 244 15.54 13.03 -2.67
CA LYS A 244 15.25 12.56 -1.32
C LYS A 244 14.61 13.70 -0.53
N ILE A 245 13.47 13.44 0.13
CA ILE A 245 12.97 14.39 1.14
C ILE A 245 13.90 14.24 2.34
N GLY A 246 14.89 15.13 2.44
CA GLY A 246 15.83 15.17 3.55
C GLY A 246 15.18 15.75 4.81
N ARG A 247 15.83 15.54 5.96
CA ARG A 247 15.45 16.12 7.27
C ARG A 247 15.44 17.65 7.34
N ALA A 248 15.71 18.33 6.25
CA ALA A 248 15.94 19.77 6.23
C ALA A 248 14.68 20.64 6.10
N HIS A 249 13.48 20.04 6.20
CA HIS A 249 12.22 20.78 6.15
C HIS A 249 11.28 20.32 7.26
N VAL A 250 11.77 20.29 8.49
CA VAL A 250 10.95 20.28 9.70
C VAL A 250 11.03 21.66 10.33
#